data_c609df04969bde97fbbb46636ffdd9f8
#
_entry.id   c609df04969bde97fbbb46636ffdd9f8
#
_cell.length_a   1.000
_cell.length_b   1.000
_cell.length_c   1.000
_cell.angle_alpha   90.00
_cell.angle_beta   90.00
_cell.angle_gamma   90.00
#
_symmetry.space_group_name_H-M   'P 1'
#
loop_
_entity.id
_entity.type
_entity.pdbx_description
1 polymer ?
#
loop_
_entity_poly.entity_id
_entity_poly.type
_entity_poly.pdbx_seq_one_letter_code
_entity_poly.pdbx_strand_id
1 'polypeptide(L)'
;MIIIEDDNILYEEPRIGFVPVNSNKTIEVYIHPNDGGNVPHFHVRKYSASGKGFEWETCIRFDSADYFLHGKYKDKLPNRKVAKELDKMLRTINTTDIRKRTYWLLAIDDWNANNSSVTVDRTTEQPDYSQ
;
A
#
# COMPACT_ATOMS: atom_id res chain seq x y z
N MET A 1 -0.39 2.20 11.83
CA MET A 1 -1.12 3.31 12.48
C MET A 1 -2.32 2.76 13.22
N ILE A 2 -2.54 3.21 14.43
CA ILE A 2 -3.67 2.78 15.24
C ILE A 2 -4.82 3.77 15.03
N ILE A 3 -5.99 3.24 14.71
CA ILE A 3 -7.18 4.06 14.52
C ILE A 3 -8.05 3.94 15.76
N ILE A 4 -8.40 5.09 16.33
CA ILE A 4 -9.20 5.15 17.55
C ILE A 4 -10.56 5.74 17.22
N GLU A 5 -11.63 5.03 17.59
CA GLU A 5 -13.00 5.50 17.49
C GLU A 5 -13.70 5.26 18.83
N ASP A 6 -14.52 6.21 19.27
CA ASP A 6 -15.28 6.09 20.51
C ASP A 6 -14.42 5.70 21.70
N ASP A 7 -13.23 6.32 21.82
CA ASP A 7 -12.27 6.09 22.88
C ASP A 7 -11.69 4.68 22.93
N ASN A 8 -11.94 3.88 21.91
CA ASN A 8 -11.42 2.52 21.81
C ASN A 8 -10.52 2.36 20.60
N ILE A 9 -9.50 1.54 20.75
CA ILE A 9 -8.65 1.16 19.65
C ILE A 9 -9.37 0.01 18.93
N LEU A 10 -9.87 0.28 17.72
CA LEU A 10 -10.64 -0.70 16.98
C LEU A 10 -9.75 -1.59 16.12
N TYR A 11 -8.79 -0.99 15.43
CA TYR A 11 -7.90 -1.74 14.55
C TYR A 11 -6.68 -0.89 14.22
N GLU A 12 -5.66 -1.58 13.74
CA GLU A 12 -4.44 -0.98 13.27
C GLU A 12 -4.44 -1.04 11.74
N GLU A 13 -4.16 0.10 11.10
CA GLU A 13 -4.02 0.18 9.65
C GLU A 13 -2.61 -0.27 9.29
N PRO A 14 -2.43 -1.43 8.62
CA PRO A 14 -1.10 -1.94 8.31
C PRO A 14 -0.34 -1.03 7.36
N ARG A 15 0.70 -0.41 7.90
CA ARG A 15 1.61 0.42 7.13
C ARG A 15 2.73 -0.44 6.57
N ILE A 16 2.90 -0.44 5.26
CA ILE A 16 3.93 -1.23 4.59
C ILE A 16 5.25 -0.46 4.59
N GLY A 17 5.25 0.77 4.16
CA GLY A 17 6.45 1.59 4.11
C GLY A 17 6.27 2.84 3.29
N PHE A 18 7.34 3.63 3.19
CA PHE A 18 7.34 4.86 2.41
C PHE A 18 8.08 4.68 1.10
N VAL A 19 7.53 5.28 0.03
CA VAL A 19 8.19 5.32 -1.27
C VAL A 19 9.28 6.40 -1.20
N PRO A 20 10.56 6.05 -1.42
CA PRO A 20 11.67 6.98 -1.17
C PRO A 20 11.88 7.96 -2.34
N VAL A 21 10.96 8.90 -2.50
CA VAL A 21 11.11 9.95 -3.50
C VAL A 21 11.84 11.13 -2.85
N ASN A 22 13.03 11.45 -3.36
CA ASN A 22 13.86 12.55 -2.85
C ASN A 22 14.11 12.48 -1.34
N SER A 23 14.27 11.28 -0.80
CA SER A 23 14.46 11.04 0.64
C SER A 23 13.31 11.58 1.51
N ASN A 24 12.18 11.84 0.90
CA ASN A 24 11.02 12.41 1.58
C ASN A 24 10.04 11.30 1.97
N LYS A 25 9.60 11.28 3.21
CA LYS A 25 8.65 10.30 3.74
C LYS A 25 7.21 10.80 3.63
N THR A 26 6.80 11.19 2.44
CA THR A 26 5.46 11.74 2.20
C THR A 26 4.53 10.80 1.47
N ILE A 27 5.08 9.80 0.77
CA ILE A 27 4.27 8.84 0.01
C ILE A 27 4.35 7.49 0.71
N GLU A 28 3.19 6.98 1.09
CA GLU A 28 3.08 5.79 1.91
C GLU A 28 2.30 4.68 1.21
N VAL A 29 2.77 3.44 1.37
CA VAL A 29 2.04 2.24 0.97
C VAL A 29 1.40 1.64 2.21
N TYR A 30 0.12 1.32 2.14
CA TYR A 30 -0.59 0.70 3.27
C TYR A 30 -1.69 -0.23 2.79
N ILE A 31 -2.16 -1.08 3.71
CA ILE A 31 -3.30 -1.98 3.50
C ILE A 31 -4.46 -1.45 4.33
N HIS A 32 -5.62 -1.30 3.70
CA HIS A 32 -6.83 -0.92 4.41
C HIS A 32 -7.47 -2.17 5.02
N PRO A 33 -7.66 -2.24 6.34
CA PRO A 33 -8.27 -3.41 6.97
C PRO A 33 -9.74 -3.51 6.57
N ASN A 34 -10.21 -4.74 6.35
CA ASN A 34 -11.60 -5.03 5.99
C ASN A 34 -12.05 -4.23 4.75
N ASP A 35 -11.20 -4.18 3.74
CA ASP A 35 -11.49 -3.38 2.55
C ASP A 35 -12.68 -3.89 1.76
N GLY A 36 -13.14 -5.11 2.03
CA GLY A 36 -14.41 -5.62 1.49
C GLY A 36 -14.43 -5.86 0.00
N GLY A 37 -13.34 -5.60 -0.69
CA GLY A 37 -13.27 -5.77 -2.13
C GLY A 37 -13.01 -7.22 -2.52
N ASN A 38 -13.51 -7.60 -3.69
CA ASN A 38 -13.21 -8.90 -4.27
C ASN A 38 -11.88 -8.89 -5.04
N VAL A 39 -11.24 -7.74 -5.11
CA VAL A 39 -9.99 -7.54 -5.83
C VAL A 39 -8.90 -7.16 -4.84
N PRO A 40 -7.93 -8.04 -4.61
CA PRO A 40 -6.79 -7.70 -3.75
C PRO A 40 -6.02 -6.50 -4.29
N HIS A 41 -5.78 -5.53 -3.44
CA HIS A 41 -5.10 -4.30 -3.81
C HIS A 41 -4.40 -3.67 -2.60
N PHE A 42 -3.46 -2.79 -2.87
CA PHE A 42 -2.84 -1.97 -1.85
C PHE A 42 -3.07 -0.50 -2.15
N HIS A 43 -2.97 0.32 -1.12
CA HIS A 43 -3.15 1.76 -1.23
C HIS A 43 -1.80 2.47 -1.27
N VAL A 44 -1.72 3.53 -2.07
CA VAL A 44 -0.57 4.44 -2.08
C VAL A 44 -1.14 5.84 -1.94
N ARG A 45 -0.63 6.59 -0.95
CA ARG A 45 -1.14 7.93 -0.67
C ARG A 45 -0.01 8.90 -0.38
N LYS A 46 -0.21 10.16 -0.74
CA LYS A 46 0.73 11.22 -0.41
C LYS A 46 0.12 12.14 0.63
N TYR A 47 0.84 12.32 1.74
CA TYR A 47 0.43 13.25 2.78
C TYR A 47 0.48 14.69 2.28
N SER A 48 -0.52 15.47 2.67
CA SER A 48 -0.56 16.91 2.39
C SER A 48 0.54 17.63 3.16
N ALA A 49 1.10 18.68 2.56
CA ALA A 49 2.11 19.50 3.19
C ALA A 49 1.59 20.19 4.47
N SER A 50 0.29 20.41 4.55
CA SER A 50 -0.34 21.00 5.75
C SER A 50 -0.46 20.00 6.90
N GLY A 51 -0.19 18.73 6.66
CA GLY A 51 -0.40 17.65 7.64
C GLY A 51 -1.85 17.23 7.80
N LYS A 52 -2.76 17.81 7.03
CA LYS A 52 -4.19 17.46 7.07
C LYS A 52 -4.60 16.79 5.77
N GLY A 53 -4.93 15.49 5.87
CA GLY A 53 -5.38 14.72 4.72
C GLY A 53 -4.27 14.40 3.72
N PHE A 54 -4.68 14.06 2.52
CA PHE A 54 -3.79 13.57 1.47
C PHE A 54 -3.97 14.38 0.19
N GLU A 55 -2.86 14.62 -0.53
CA GLU A 55 -2.91 15.25 -1.84
C GLU A 55 -3.55 14.33 -2.87
N TRP A 56 -3.23 13.04 -2.79
CA TRP A 56 -3.82 12.02 -3.63
C TRP A 56 -3.74 10.67 -2.93
N GLU A 57 -4.61 9.76 -3.37
CA GLU A 57 -4.61 8.39 -2.90
C GLU A 57 -5.12 7.49 -4.02
N THR A 58 -4.39 6.41 -4.30
CA THR A 58 -4.74 5.45 -5.33
C THR A 58 -4.73 4.04 -4.79
N CYS A 59 -5.35 3.14 -5.52
CA CYS A 59 -5.33 1.71 -5.24
C CYS A 59 -4.80 0.97 -6.46
N ILE A 60 -3.91 0.01 -6.23
CA ILE A 60 -3.23 -0.74 -7.28
C ILE A 60 -3.38 -2.23 -6.98
N ARG A 61 -3.65 -3.00 -8.02
CA ARG A 61 -3.89 -4.44 -7.89
C ARG A 61 -2.60 -5.20 -7.58
N PHE A 62 -2.74 -6.31 -6.86
CA PHE A 62 -1.64 -7.25 -6.67
C PHE A 62 -1.41 -8.13 -7.91
N ASP A 63 -2.45 -8.42 -8.66
CA ASP A 63 -2.38 -9.39 -9.76
C ASP A 63 -1.99 -8.80 -11.11
N SER A 64 -1.91 -7.47 -11.20
CA SER A 64 -1.52 -6.78 -12.41
C SER A 64 -1.04 -5.38 -12.08
N ALA A 65 -0.48 -4.68 -13.07
CA ALA A 65 -0.06 -3.29 -12.89
C ALA A 65 -1.22 -2.29 -13.03
N ASP A 66 -2.45 -2.77 -13.11
CA ASP A 66 -3.61 -1.92 -13.27
C ASP A 66 -4.06 -1.29 -11.95
N TYR A 67 -4.66 -0.12 -12.07
CA TYR A 67 -5.30 0.52 -10.94
C TYR A 67 -6.63 -0.17 -10.62
N PHE A 68 -6.98 -0.12 -9.34
CA PHE A 68 -8.31 -0.51 -8.88
C PHE A 68 -9.01 0.74 -8.34
N LEU A 69 -9.53 1.55 -9.27
CA LEU A 69 -10.18 2.82 -8.90
C LEU A 69 -11.61 2.54 -8.43
N HIS A 70 -11.90 2.93 -7.20
CA HIS A 70 -13.23 2.69 -6.61
C HIS A 70 -13.52 3.72 -5.52
N GLY A 71 -14.80 3.98 -5.28
CA GLY A 71 -15.23 4.93 -4.25
C GLY A 71 -14.55 6.28 -4.41
N LYS A 72 -13.93 6.76 -3.35
CA LYS A 72 -13.19 8.02 -3.35
C LYS A 72 -11.77 7.88 -3.90
N TYR A 73 -11.31 6.66 -4.13
CA TYR A 73 -9.94 6.39 -4.59
C TYR A 73 -9.92 6.37 -6.11
N LYS A 74 -9.92 7.56 -6.72
CA LYS A 74 -9.98 7.74 -8.18
C LYS A 74 -8.68 8.26 -8.77
N ASP A 75 -7.73 8.64 -7.91
CA ASP A 75 -6.45 9.17 -8.39
C ASP A 75 -5.55 8.07 -8.90
N LYS A 76 -4.59 8.46 -9.73
CA LYS A 76 -3.50 7.60 -10.20
C LYS A 76 -2.19 8.17 -9.69
N LEU A 77 -1.11 7.38 -9.79
CA LEU A 77 0.21 7.88 -9.46
C LEU A 77 0.51 9.12 -10.33
N PRO A 78 1.09 10.18 -9.76
CA PRO A 78 1.19 11.46 -10.44
C PRO A 78 2.18 11.47 -11.61
N ASN A 79 3.19 10.61 -11.59
CA ASN A 79 4.20 10.59 -12.61
C ASN A 79 4.99 9.27 -12.60
N ARG A 80 5.82 9.11 -13.63
CA ARG A 80 6.60 7.89 -13.82
C ARG A 80 7.69 7.72 -12.76
N LYS A 81 8.22 8.80 -12.23
CA LYS A 81 9.25 8.73 -11.19
C LYS A 81 8.70 8.06 -9.94
N VAL A 82 7.51 8.44 -9.51
CA VAL A 82 6.85 7.81 -8.36
C VAL A 82 6.57 6.35 -8.64
N ALA A 83 6.10 6.01 -9.84
CA ALA A 83 5.83 4.63 -10.23
C ALA A 83 7.09 3.77 -10.18
N LYS A 84 8.20 4.28 -10.69
CA LYS A 84 9.49 3.56 -10.65
C LYS A 84 9.98 3.35 -9.23
N GLU A 85 9.89 4.37 -8.38
CA GLU A 85 10.33 4.26 -6.99
C GLU A 85 9.43 3.32 -6.20
N LEU A 86 8.12 3.32 -6.47
CA LEU A 86 7.20 2.36 -5.87
C LEU A 86 7.57 0.93 -6.24
N ASP A 87 7.78 0.67 -7.53
CA ASP A 87 8.15 -0.67 -8.00
C ASP A 87 9.44 -1.15 -7.35
N LYS A 88 10.44 -0.29 -7.31
CA LYS A 88 11.74 -0.59 -6.69
C LYS A 88 11.61 -0.84 -5.19
N MET A 89 10.85 -0.01 -4.50
CA MET A 89 10.64 -0.16 -3.05
C MET A 89 10.00 -1.51 -2.74
N LEU A 90 8.97 -1.91 -3.49
CA LEU A 90 8.28 -3.17 -3.25
C LEU A 90 9.21 -4.38 -3.45
N ARG A 91 10.21 -4.29 -4.32
CA ARG A 91 11.19 -5.37 -4.54
C ARG A 91 12.31 -5.40 -3.51
N THR A 92 12.36 -4.40 -2.64
CA THR A 92 13.43 -4.25 -1.65
C THR A 92 13.07 -4.99 -0.36
N ILE A 93 14.07 -5.61 0.26
CA ILE A 93 13.88 -6.24 1.57
C ILE A 93 13.72 -5.16 2.63
N ASN A 94 12.71 -5.33 3.49
CA ASN A 94 12.57 -4.50 4.68
C ASN A 94 13.53 -5.01 5.75
N THR A 95 14.63 -4.30 5.96
CA THR A 95 15.68 -4.72 6.87
C THR A 95 15.26 -4.72 8.34
N THR A 96 14.19 -4.00 8.68
CA THR A 96 13.66 -3.98 10.05
C THR A 96 12.65 -5.10 10.30
N ASP A 97 12.21 -5.78 9.26
CA ASP A 97 11.33 -6.93 9.39
C ASP A 97 12.12 -8.13 9.94
N ILE A 98 11.61 -8.77 10.99
CA ILE A 98 12.27 -9.92 11.61
C ILE A 98 12.51 -11.04 10.60
N ARG A 99 11.55 -11.24 9.68
CA ARG A 99 11.64 -12.30 8.66
C ARG A 99 12.37 -11.85 7.41
N LYS A 100 12.84 -10.62 7.35
CA LYS A 100 13.53 -10.05 6.19
C LYS A 100 12.74 -10.20 4.89
N ARG A 101 11.43 -9.99 4.97
CA ARG A 101 10.55 -10.02 3.80
C ARG A 101 10.77 -8.80 2.94
N THR A 102 10.52 -8.93 1.63
CA THR A 102 10.39 -7.77 0.77
C THR A 102 9.14 -6.98 1.18
N TYR A 103 9.10 -5.71 0.84
CA TYR A 103 7.88 -4.91 1.06
C TYR A 103 6.70 -5.49 0.29
N TRP A 104 6.95 -6.10 -0.88
CA TRP A 104 5.93 -6.82 -1.65
C TRP A 104 5.31 -7.96 -0.83
N LEU A 105 6.12 -8.81 -0.26
CA LEU A 105 5.63 -9.94 0.52
C LEU A 105 4.95 -9.47 1.82
N LEU A 106 5.46 -8.41 2.44
CA LEU A 106 4.78 -7.77 3.57
C LEU A 106 3.38 -7.32 3.20
N ALA A 107 3.23 -6.69 2.04
CA ALA A 107 1.93 -6.22 1.57
C ALA A 107 0.97 -7.39 1.35
N ILE A 108 1.45 -8.47 0.73
CA ILE A 108 0.63 -9.68 0.53
C ILE A 108 0.20 -10.27 1.89
N ASP A 109 1.14 -10.44 2.81
CA ASP A 109 0.84 -11.03 4.11
C ASP A 109 -0.15 -10.16 4.90
N ASP A 110 0.00 -8.85 4.85
CA ASP A 110 -0.91 -7.94 5.53
C ASP A 110 -2.29 -7.91 4.86
N TRP A 111 -2.35 -7.97 3.53
CA TRP A 111 -3.64 -8.13 2.85
C TRP A 111 -4.34 -9.40 3.31
N ASN A 112 -3.63 -10.52 3.29
CA ASN A 112 -4.21 -11.82 3.66
C ASN A 112 -4.68 -11.85 5.12
N ALA A 113 -3.95 -11.20 6.01
CA ALA A 113 -4.33 -11.13 7.42
C ALA A 113 -5.57 -10.27 7.67
N ASN A 114 -5.83 -9.28 6.83
CA ASN A 114 -6.91 -8.32 7.01
C ASN A 114 -8.09 -8.52 6.05
N ASN A 115 -7.96 -9.41 5.06
CA ASN A 115 -8.95 -9.65 4.03
C ASN A 115 -9.02 -11.13 3.70
N SER A 116 -9.37 -11.95 4.70
CA SER A 116 -9.24 -13.40 4.61
C SER A 116 -10.19 -14.07 3.62
N SER A 117 -11.23 -13.37 3.15
CA SER A 117 -12.19 -13.95 2.19
C SER A 117 -11.63 -14.06 0.77
N VAL A 118 -10.67 -13.21 0.42
CA VAL A 118 -9.99 -13.24 -0.90
C VAL A 118 -8.51 -13.00 -0.67
N THR A 119 -7.74 -14.07 -0.71
CA THR A 119 -6.30 -14.00 -0.41
C THR A 119 -5.45 -13.94 -1.67
N VAL A 120 -4.20 -13.53 -1.51
CA VAL A 120 -3.18 -13.52 -2.55
C VAL A 120 -2.18 -14.62 -2.24
N ASP A 121 -1.83 -15.41 -3.25
CA ASP A 121 -0.79 -16.43 -3.11
C ASP A 121 0.56 -15.74 -2.85
N ARG A 122 1.26 -16.20 -1.82
CA ARG A 122 2.55 -15.60 -1.43
C ARG A 122 3.64 -15.78 -2.48
N THR A 123 3.46 -16.67 -3.44
CA THR A 123 4.39 -16.87 -4.54
C THR A 123 4.09 -16.01 -5.75
N THR A 124 3.06 -15.16 -5.68
CA THR A 124 2.71 -14.25 -6.77
C THR A 124 3.87 -13.33 -7.10
N GLU A 125 4.28 -13.32 -8.36
CA GLU A 125 5.32 -12.40 -8.81
C GLU A 125 4.79 -10.97 -8.84
N GLN A 126 5.64 -10.05 -8.42
CA GLN A 126 5.29 -8.64 -8.48
C GLN A 126 5.18 -8.19 -9.94
N PRO A 127 4.03 -7.61 -10.34
CA PRO A 127 3.92 -6.97 -11.65
C PRO A 127 4.91 -5.81 -11.78
N ASP A 128 5.16 -5.36 -13.00
CA ASP A 128 5.98 -4.18 -13.23
C ASP A 128 5.12 -2.93 -13.04
N TYR A 129 5.27 -2.29 -11.89
CA TYR A 129 4.54 -1.06 -11.55
C TYR A 129 5.20 0.21 -12.08
N SER A 130 6.35 0.10 -12.76
CA SER A 130 7.11 1.25 -13.22
C SER A 130 6.54 1.92 -14.47
N GLN A 131 5.51 1.36 -15.04
CA GLN A 131 4.90 1.83 -16.28
C GLN A 131 4.10 3.12 -16.10
#